data_1e843ea9006b546de7e1eb675d0dc011
#
_entry.id   1e843ea9006b546de7e1eb675d0dc011
#
_cell.length_a   1.000
_cell.length_b   1.000
_cell.length_c   1.000
_cell.angle_alpha   90.00
_cell.angle_beta   90.00
_cell.angle_gamma   90.00
#
_symmetry.space_group_name_H-M   'P 1'
#
loop_
_entity.id
_entity.type
_entity.pdbx_description
1 polymer ?
#
loop_
_entity_poly.entity_id
_entity_poly.type
_entity_poly.pdbx_seq_one_letter_code
_entity_poly.pdbx_strand_id
1 'polypeptide(L)'
;ERPEIIFSHNIKKRPMLPDAIAANAYRIIQEALLNAVKHADASTITISLQLSGKRYSVVIADDGIGLSAKKGQGIGLIDMRERARTLNGGLIVEGGPGGGNQISFSFLHPDS
;
A
#
# COMPACT_ATOMS: atom_id res chain seq x y z
N GLU A 1 -8.73 10.80 17.72
CA GLU A 1 -7.52 11.46 17.23
C GLU A 1 -7.14 10.99 15.86
N ARG A 2 -6.50 11.85 15.11
CA ARG A 2 -6.08 11.55 13.77
C ARG A 2 -4.68 10.95 13.79
N PRO A 3 -4.42 9.91 13.01
CA PRO A 3 -3.05 9.42 12.88
C PRO A 3 -2.19 10.41 12.11
N GLU A 4 -0.91 10.38 12.39
CA GLU A 4 0.06 11.10 11.59
C GLU A 4 0.35 10.28 10.33
N ILE A 5 0.33 10.92 9.17
CA ILE A 5 0.62 10.25 7.91
C ILE A 5 1.91 10.81 7.36
N ILE A 6 2.88 9.94 7.15
CA ILE A 6 4.18 10.31 6.65
C ILE A 6 4.36 9.69 5.27
N PHE A 7 4.61 10.53 4.30
CA PHE A 7 4.82 10.08 2.93
C PHE A 7 6.26 10.34 2.50
N SER A 8 6.90 9.34 1.91
CA SER A 8 8.25 9.49 1.40
C SER A 8 8.36 8.85 0.01
N HIS A 9 9.25 9.40 -0.82
CA HIS A 9 9.47 8.85 -2.14
C HIS A 9 10.85 9.27 -2.66
N ASN A 10 11.32 8.55 -3.65
CA ASN A 10 12.56 8.91 -4.35
C ASN A 10 12.30 9.27 -5.82
N ILE A 11 11.06 9.62 -6.15
CA ILE A 11 10.67 9.94 -7.53
C ILE A 11 11.17 11.33 -7.89
N LYS A 12 11.95 11.43 -8.95
CA LYS A 12 12.51 12.72 -9.39
C LYS A 12 11.70 13.38 -10.47
N LYS A 13 11.00 12.59 -11.28
CA LYS A 13 10.16 13.12 -12.34
C LYS A 13 8.77 12.55 -12.18
N ARG A 14 7.78 13.37 -12.51
CA ARG A 14 6.40 12.92 -12.48
C ARG A 14 6.24 11.67 -13.34
N PRO A 15 5.77 10.57 -12.79
CA PRO A 15 5.60 9.35 -13.59
C PRO A 15 4.50 9.52 -14.62
N MET A 16 4.76 9.03 -15.82
CA MET A 16 3.77 9.01 -16.89
C MET A 16 3.24 7.59 -17.00
N LEU A 17 2.25 7.28 -16.19
CA LEU A 17 1.67 5.94 -16.14
C LEU A 17 0.36 5.89 -16.91
N PRO A 18 0.08 4.78 -17.60
CA PRO A 18 -1.25 4.58 -18.17
C PRO A 18 -2.32 4.66 -17.09
N ASP A 19 -3.49 5.15 -17.46
CA ASP A 19 -4.58 5.37 -16.52
C ASP A 19 -4.95 4.12 -15.75
N ALA A 20 -4.96 2.97 -16.41
CA ALA A 20 -5.35 1.72 -15.75
C ALA A 20 -4.36 1.33 -14.65
N ILE A 21 -3.06 1.54 -14.91
CA ILE A 21 -2.03 1.22 -13.91
C ILE A 21 -2.14 2.18 -12.73
N ALA A 22 -2.23 3.48 -13.03
CA ALA A 22 -2.35 4.49 -11.98
C ALA A 22 -3.59 4.27 -11.13
N ALA A 23 -4.72 3.93 -11.75
CA ALA A 23 -5.97 3.71 -11.03
C ALA A 23 -5.87 2.50 -10.10
N ASN A 24 -5.30 1.39 -10.56
CA ASN A 24 -5.17 0.20 -9.72
C ASN A 24 -4.22 0.45 -8.56
N ALA A 25 -3.09 1.11 -8.81
CA ALA A 25 -2.15 1.44 -7.74
C ALA A 25 -2.79 2.37 -6.72
N TYR A 26 -3.48 3.40 -7.18
CA TYR A 26 -4.16 4.35 -6.32
C TYR A 26 -5.18 3.65 -5.42
N ARG A 27 -5.97 2.75 -5.99
CA ARG A 27 -7.02 2.08 -5.22
C ARG A 27 -6.43 1.16 -4.15
N ILE A 28 -5.30 0.51 -4.43
CA ILE A 28 -4.64 -0.29 -3.42
C ILE A 28 -4.18 0.60 -2.26
N ILE A 29 -3.54 1.71 -2.58
CA ILE A 29 -3.06 2.64 -1.56
C ILE A 29 -4.23 3.19 -0.75
N GLN A 30 -5.30 3.58 -1.43
CA GLN A 30 -6.48 4.12 -0.77
C GLN A 30 -7.09 3.12 0.21
N GLU A 31 -7.24 1.88 -0.23
CA GLU A 31 -7.85 0.85 0.61
C GLU A 31 -6.95 0.53 1.81
N ALA A 32 -5.64 0.44 1.59
CA ALA A 32 -4.71 0.18 2.68
C ALA A 32 -4.71 1.31 3.69
N LEU A 33 -4.76 2.55 3.21
CA LEU A 33 -4.79 3.72 4.08
C LEU A 33 -6.09 3.76 4.89
N LEU A 34 -7.22 3.48 4.25
CA LEU A 34 -8.50 3.47 4.96
C LEU A 34 -8.53 2.38 6.03
N ASN A 35 -7.96 1.21 5.74
CA ASN A 35 -7.88 0.15 6.73
C ASN A 35 -7.05 0.58 7.93
N ALA A 36 -5.94 1.25 7.69
CA ALA A 36 -5.09 1.71 8.78
C ALA A 36 -5.80 2.77 9.63
N VAL A 37 -6.51 3.69 8.98
CA VAL A 37 -7.21 4.75 9.70
C VAL A 37 -8.40 4.22 10.48
N LYS A 38 -9.20 3.33 9.86
CA LYS A 38 -10.48 2.90 10.44
C LYS A 38 -10.35 1.70 11.36
N HIS A 39 -9.44 0.79 11.08
CA HIS A 39 -9.46 -0.52 11.72
C HIS A 39 -8.21 -0.83 12.52
N ALA A 40 -7.09 -0.23 12.22
CA ALA A 40 -5.85 -0.53 12.91
C ALA A 40 -5.62 0.32 14.15
N ASP A 41 -6.38 1.39 14.30
CA ASP A 41 -6.22 2.30 15.43
C ASP A 41 -4.77 2.79 15.55
N ALA A 42 -4.21 3.15 14.42
CA ALA A 42 -2.80 3.50 14.32
C ALA A 42 -2.56 4.95 14.75
N SER A 43 -1.40 5.20 15.33
CA SER A 43 -0.93 6.55 15.61
C SER A 43 -0.15 7.13 14.46
N THR A 44 0.55 6.28 13.72
CA THR A 44 1.39 6.70 12.61
C THR A 44 1.21 5.74 11.45
N ILE A 45 1.04 6.30 10.26
CA ILE A 45 0.93 5.55 9.02
C ILE A 45 2.00 6.09 8.08
N THR A 46 2.83 5.21 7.55
CA THR A 46 3.86 5.60 6.60
C THR A 46 3.55 5.03 5.23
N ILE A 47 3.71 5.85 4.20
CA ILE A 47 3.55 5.44 2.81
C ILE A 47 4.87 5.72 2.12
N SER A 48 5.46 4.70 1.53
CA SER A 48 6.74 4.82 0.86
C SER A 48 6.59 4.40 -0.60
N LEU A 49 7.05 5.24 -1.51
CA LEU A 49 7.05 4.96 -2.93
C LEU A 49 8.48 5.06 -3.45
N GLN A 50 9.00 3.97 -3.95
CA GLN A 50 10.37 3.91 -4.44
C GLN A 50 10.39 3.47 -5.90
N LEU A 51 11.29 4.08 -6.65
CA LEU A 51 11.51 3.68 -8.04
C LEU A 51 12.94 3.19 -8.16
N SER A 52 13.10 1.97 -8.63
CA SER A 52 14.41 1.38 -8.92
C SER A 52 14.39 0.85 -10.34
N GLY A 53 15.13 1.49 -11.23
CA GLY A 53 15.03 1.18 -12.64
C GLY A 53 13.63 1.49 -13.14
N LYS A 54 12.89 0.48 -13.55
CA LYS A 54 11.51 0.62 -14.02
C LYS A 54 10.49 0.05 -13.03
N ARG A 55 10.97 -0.41 -11.88
CA ARG A 55 10.07 -1.02 -10.89
C ARG A 55 9.70 -0.02 -9.82
N TYR A 56 8.41 0.18 -9.66
CA TYR A 56 7.85 0.94 -8.55
C TYR A 56 7.52 -0.01 -7.42
N SER A 57 7.90 0.37 -6.22
CA SER A 57 7.57 -0.39 -5.00
C SER A 57 6.84 0.52 -4.05
N VAL A 58 5.74 0.04 -3.51
CA VAL A 58 4.90 0.81 -2.60
C VAL A 58 4.77 0.02 -1.30
N VAL A 59 4.97 0.71 -0.19
CA VAL A 59 4.82 0.12 1.14
C VAL A 59 3.93 1.03 1.96
N ILE A 60 2.87 0.48 2.53
CA ILE A 60 2.01 1.18 3.47
C ILE A 60 2.10 0.45 4.80
N ALA A 61 2.66 1.12 5.80
CA ALA A 61 2.86 0.52 7.11
C ALA A 61 2.18 1.35 8.18
N ASP A 62 1.68 0.69 9.21
CA ASP A 62 1.08 1.38 10.35
C ASP A 62 1.57 0.74 11.65
N ASP A 63 1.43 1.49 12.74
CA ASP A 63 1.82 1.04 14.06
C ASP A 63 0.62 0.62 14.91
N GLY A 64 -0.49 0.35 14.28
CA GLY A 64 -1.71 -0.02 15.00
C GLY A 64 -1.78 -1.49 15.34
N ILE A 65 -3.00 -1.99 15.47
CA ILE A 65 -3.22 -3.42 15.72
C ILE A 65 -3.08 -4.20 14.42
N GLY A 66 -2.46 -5.38 14.53
CA GLY A 66 -2.29 -6.23 13.37
C GLY A 66 -3.63 -6.73 12.83
N LEU A 67 -3.68 -6.98 11.52
CA LEU A 67 -4.89 -7.50 10.89
C LEU A 67 -5.35 -8.81 11.51
N SER A 68 -4.41 -9.64 11.95
CA SER A 68 -4.74 -10.90 12.59
C SER A 68 -5.41 -10.71 13.94
N ALA A 69 -5.28 -9.55 14.55
CA ALA A 69 -5.90 -9.28 15.85
C ALA A 69 -7.38 -8.96 15.72
N LYS A 70 -7.86 -8.61 14.53
CA LYS A 70 -9.27 -8.31 14.28
C LYS A 70 -9.81 -9.25 13.22
N LYS A 71 -10.63 -10.18 13.65
CA LYS A 71 -11.28 -11.09 12.71
C LYS A 71 -12.27 -10.33 11.84
N GLY A 72 -12.40 -10.76 10.62
CA GLY A 72 -13.35 -10.16 9.70
C GLY A 72 -12.82 -8.95 8.95
N GLN A 73 -11.54 -8.66 9.08
CA GLN A 73 -10.92 -7.53 8.38
C GLN A 73 -10.43 -7.90 6.99
N GLY A 74 -10.98 -8.96 6.41
CA GLY A 74 -10.61 -9.37 5.06
C GLY A 74 -11.22 -8.54 3.96
N ILE A 75 -12.16 -7.66 4.30
CA ILE A 75 -12.81 -6.79 3.33
C ILE A 75 -11.75 -5.86 2.76
N GLY A 76 -11.72 -5.79 1.44
CA GLY A 76 -10.72 -4.96 0.78
C GLY A 76 -9.45 -5.70 0.42
N LEU A 77 -9.05 -6.73 1.20
CA LEU A 77 -7.84 -7.48 0.88
C LEU A 77 -7.99 -8.25 -0.42
N ILE A 78 -9.15 -8.85 -0.64
CA ILE A 78 -9.42 -9.57 -1.89
C ILE A 78 -9.33 -8.62 -3.06
N ASP A 79 -9.97 -7.46 -2.95
CA ASP A 79 -9.92 -6.44 -4.00
C ASP A 79 -8.49 -5.96 -4.24
N MET A 80 -7.75 -5.70 -3.17
CA MET A 80 -6.37 -5.27 -3.31
C MET A 80 -5.50 -6.32 -4.01
N ARG A 81 -5.71 -7.59 -3.68
CA ARG A 81 -4.95 -8.67 -4.32
C ARG A 81 -5.27 -8.78 -5.80
N GLU A 82 -6.55 -8.61 -6.16
CA GLU A 82 -6.94 -8.63 -7.57
C GLU A 82 -6.34 -7.47 -8.35
N ARG A 83 -6.32 -6.29 -7.74
CA ARG A 83 -5.71 -5.13 -8.39
C ARG A 83 -4.21 -5.29 -8.53
N ALA A 84 -3.54 -5.85 -7.52
CA ALA A 84 -2.11 -6.11 -7.60
C ALA A 84 -1.81 -7.13 -8.69
N ARG A 85 -2.66 -8.15 -8.83
CA ARG A 85 -2.50 -9.14 -9.89
C ARG A 85 -2.61 -8.49 -11.27
N THR A 86 -3.55 -7.57 -11.43
CA THR A 86 -3.70 -6.81 -12.67
C THR A 86 -2.44 -6.02 -13.01
N LEU A 87 -1.72 -5.58 -11.98
CA LEU A 87 -0.45 -4.87 -12.16
C LEU A 87 0.74 -5.82 -12.37
N ASN A 88 0.49 -7.12 -12.40
CA ASN A 88 1.53 -8.15 -12.49
C ASN A 88 2.48 -8.13 -11.30
N GLY A 89 1.98 -7.65 -10.18
CA GLY A 89 2.73 -7.69 -8.93
C GLY A 89 1.92 -8.45 -7.89
N GLY A 90 2.59 -8.95 -6.89
CA GLY A 90 1.91 -9.60 -5.78
C GLY A 90 1.69 -8.63 -4.66
N LEU A 91 0.61 -8.82 -3.93
CA LEU A 91 0.35 -8.07 -2.72
C LEU A 91 0.90 -8.87 -1.55
N ILE A 92 1.73 -8.24 -0.74
CA ILE A 92 2.27 -8.87 0.46
C ILE A 92 1.68 -8.17 1.67
N VAL A 93 1.08 -8.96 2.56
CA VAL A 93 0.50 -8.46 3.80
C VAL A 93 1.23 -9.14 4.93
N GLU A 94 1.85 -8.36 5.80
CA GLU A 94 2.61 -8.93 6.90
C GLU A 94 2.52 -8.03 8.12
N GLY A 95 2.95 -8.54 9.27
CA GLY A 95 3.03 -7.73 10.46
C GLY A 95 4.17 -6.75 10.37
N GLY A 96 3.91 -5.52 10.77
CA GLY A 96 4.94 -4.50 10.80
C GLY A 96 5.73 -4.53 12.09
N PRO A 97 6.80 -3.75 12.15
CA PRO A 97 7.54 -3.58 13.40
C PRO A 97 6.60 -3.02 14.47
N GLY A 98 6.70 -3.54 15.67
CA GLY A 98 5.88 -3.07 16.78
C GLY A 98 4.46 -3.58 16.76
N GLY A 99 4.14 -4.54 15.90
CA GLY A 99 2.84 -5.21 15.92
C GLY A 99 1.79 -4.67 14.96
N GLY A 100 2.12 -3.66 14.17
CA GLY A 100 1.18 -3.12 13.19
C GLY A 100 1.10 -3.97 11.93
N ASN A 101 0.65 -3.34 10.85
CA ASN A 101 0.49 -4.00 9.55
C ASN A 101 1.41 -3.36 8.52
N GLN A 102 1.80 -4.18 7.54
CA GLN A 102 2.53 -3.67 6.40
C GLN A 102 1.98 -4.31 5.15
N ILE A 103 1.56 -3.47 4.21
CA ILE A 103 1.06 -3.90 2.91
C ILE A 103 2.03 -3.36 1.88
N SER A 104 2.50 -4.25 0.99
CA SER A 104 3.42 -3.82 -0.05
C SER A 104 3.04 -4.45 -1.37
N PHE A 105 3.35 -3.76 -2.45
CA PHE A 105 3.18 -4.26 -3.80
C PHE A 105 4.15 -3.54 -4.72
N SER A 106 4.37 -4.10 -5.88
CA SER A 106 5.25 -3.47 -6.86
C SER A 106 4.69 -3.66 -8.25
N PHE A 107 5.14 -2.83 -9.17
CA PHE A 107 4.76 -2.94 -10.57
C PHE A 107 5.83 -2.30 -11.44
N LEU A 108 5.89 -2.75 -12.68
CA LEU A 108 6.85 -2.21 -13.63
C LEU A 108 6.21 -1.10 -14.45
N HIS A 109 7.00 -0.10 -14.77
CA HIS A 109 6.59 0.88 -15.76
C HIS A 109 6.44 0.12 -17.09
N PRO A 110 5.32 0.28 -17.78
CA PRO A 110 5.07 -0.51 -18.99
C PRO A 110 5.92 -0.09 -20.17
N ASP A 111 6.49 1.08 -20.11
CA ASP A 111 7.30 1.61 -21.18
C ASP A 111 8.71 1.05 -21.06
N SER A 112 9.04 0.12 -21.90
CA SER A 112 10.34 -0.53 -21.86
C SER A 112 11.13 -0.24 -23.14
#